data_48a91b8827a922c81b034f1b288fc0eb
#
_entry.id   48a91b8827a922c81b034f1b288fc0eb
#
_cell.length_a   1.000
_cell.length_b   1.000
_cell.length_c   1.000
_cell.angle_alpha   90.00
_cell.angle_beta   90.00
_cell.angle_gamma   90.00
#
_symmetry.space_group_name_H-M   'P 1'
#
loop_
_entity.id
_entity.type
_entity.pdbx_description
1 polymer ?
#
loop_
_entity_poly.entity_id
_entity_poly.type
_entity_poly.pdbx_seq_one_letter_code
_entity_poly.pdbx_strand_id
1 'polypeptide(L)'
;HFDLNARLSPDKNPFFKRGEAVLFTAWRDKQLVGRCSAQIDHEHLRVHKDGSGFFGFFDTFDDLEVARTLLASAAAWLRPRSVSRMMGPFSLYANEEVGILVEGFEYPPMMMMSHSRPYQGALCEAAGLVKEKDILAWRFSDPELPPRAVRAWEEVKKMPEVTLRSVDLKHMDRETDILQQIYNDAWSGKWAFVPALPDEVKKMAEDLKLIVDPDIAFIAEVNGEPAGMCIMLPNLNEAIADLDGKLLPFGFAKAIYRLKVKHPVSTRLMMLGIREAYRKQRRYGGLSAAMYVESARRGFAKGYKWAE
;
A
#
# COMPACT_ATOMS: atom_id res chain seq x y z
N HIS A 1 1.12 -7.43 -16.97
CA HIS A 1 2.45 -7.33 -17.63
C HIS A 1 2.87 -5.88 -17.87
N PHE A 2 1.97 -5.00 -18.35
CA PHE A 2 2.33 -3.59 -18.62
C PHE A 2 2.74 -2.86 -17.34
N ASP A 3 2.02 -3.05 -16.26
CA ASP A 3 2.32 -2.45 -14.96
C ASP A 3 3.66 -2.95 -14.41
N LEU A 4 3.91 -4.25 -14.39
CA LEU A 4 5.17 -4.83 -13.91
C LEU A 4 6.38 -4.32 -14.70
N ASN A 5 6.26 -4.21 -16.03
CA ASN A 5 7.33 -3.66 -16.86
C ASN A 5 7.60 -2.18 -16.53
N ALA A 6 6.57 -1.40 -16.23
CA ALA A 6 6.74 -0.01 -15.80
C ALA A 6 7.38 0.07 -14.41
N ARG A 7 6.94 -0.78 -13.46
CA ARG A 7 7.49 -0.84 -12.09
C ARG A 7 8.98 -1.20 -12.07
N LEU A 8 9.42 -2.09 -12.96
CA LEU A 8 10.81 -2.56 -13.01
C LEU A 8 11.69 -1.77 -13.99
N SER A 9 11.14 -0.76 -14.67
CA SER A 9 11.89 0.07 -15.61
C SER A 9 12.54 1.26 -14.90
N PRO A 10 13.89 1.41 -14.95
CA PRO A 10 14.58 2.57 -14.41
C PRO A 10 14.10 3.91 -14.98
N ASP A 11 13.69 3.93 -16.24
CA ASP A 11 13.23 5.16 -16.92
C ASP A 11 11.79 5.55 -16.53
N LYS A 12 11.00 4.62 -16.00
CA LYS A 12 9.56 4.84 -15.76
C LYS A 12 9.19 4.89 -14.29
N ASN A 13 9.96 4.22 -13.44
CA ASN A 13 9.67 4.17 -12.02
C ASN A 13 10.52 5.18 -11.23
N PRO A 14 9.89 6.15 -10.56
CA PRO A 14 10.60 7.15 -9.76
C PRO A 14 11.50 6.57 -8.66
N PHE A 15 11.26 5.34 -8.20
CA PHE A 15 12.12 4.65 -7.24
C PHE A 15 13.59 4.68 -7.68
N PHE A 16 13.88 4.49 -8.96
CA PHE A 16 15.25 4.45 -9.46
C PHE A 16 15.97 5.81 -9.45
N LYS A 17 15.29 6.89 -9.10
CA LYS A 17 15.95 8.19 -8.82
C LYS A 17 16.64 8.22 -7.46
N ARG A 18 16.24 7.34 -6.53
CA ARG A 18 16.75 7.28 -5.16
C ARG A 18 17.22 5.89 -4.73
N GLY A 19 17.08 4.90 -5.57
CA GLY A 19 17.42 3.52 -5.28
C GLY A 19 17.97 2.79 -6.49
N GLU A 20 18.48 1.62 -6.23
CA GLU A 20 18.94 0.68 -7.25
C GLU A 20 18.40 -0.71 -6.97
N ALA A 21 18.16 -1.49 -8.01
CA ALA A 21 17.70 -2.86 -7.91
C ALA A 21 18.30 -3.76 -8.98
N VAL A 22 18.40 -5.04 -8.63
CA VAL A 22 18.74 -6.12 -9.55
C VAL A 22 17.70 -7.23 -9.46
N LEU A 23 17.44 -7.89 -10.58
CA LEU A 23 16.48 -8.98 -10.66
C LEU A 23 17.23 -10.30 -10.88
N PHE A 24 16.84 -11.32 -10.15
CA PHE A 24 17.37 -12.69 -10.28
C PHE A 24 16.27 -13.64 -10.70
N THR A 25 16.61 -14.59 -11.55
CA THR A 25 15.77 -15.72 -11.93
C THR A 25 16.54 -17.02 -11.72
N ALA A 26 15.89 -18.03 -11.16
CA ALA A 26 16.45 -19.36 -11.00
C ALA A 26 15.86 -20.30 -12.05
N TRP A 27 16.72 -21.08 -12.68
CA TRP A 27 16.34 -22.01 -13.75
C TRP A 27 16.84 -23.42 -13.43
N ARG A 28 16.01 -24.43 -13.70
CA ARG A 28 16.36 -25.85 -13.63
C ARG A 28 15.86 -26.50 -14.92
N ASP A 29 16.75 -27.17 -15.66
CA ASP A 29 16.41 -27.85 -16.91
C ASP A 29 15.59 -26.97 -17.89
N LYS A 30 15.97 -25.72 -18.07
CA LYS A 30 15.28 -24.71 -18.90
C LYS A 30 13.90 -24.27 -18.37
N GLN A 31 13.50 -24.73 -17.20
CA GLN A 31 12.29 -24.28 -16.51
C GLN A 31 12.63 -23.15 -15.53
N LEU A 32 11.87 -22.05 -15.57
CA LEU A 32 11.91 -21.01 -14.56
C LEU A 32 11.29 -21.55 -13.27
N VAL A 33 12.10 -21.67 -12.20
CA VAL A 33 11.69 -22.25 -10.93
C VAL A 33 11.64 -21.24 -9.80
N GLY A 34 12.10 -20.00 -10.01
CA GLY A 34 11.98 -18.94 -9.01
C GLY A 34 12.54 -17.63 -9.48
N ARG A 35 12.24 -16.59 -8.73
CA ARG A 35 12.71 -15.22 -8.97
C ARG A 35 12.84 -14.48 -7.64
N CYS A 36 13.68 -13.47 -7.58
CA CYS A 36 13.68 -12.43 -6.56
C CYS A 36 14.36 -11.16 -7.08
N SER A 37 14.27 -10.09 -6.32
CA SER A 37 15.09 -8.90 -6.48
C SER A 37 15.99 -8.70 -5.27
N ALA A 38 17.06 -7.91 -5.46
CA ALA A 38 17.75 -7.23 -4.39
C ALA A 38 17.76 -5.73 -4.70
N GLN A 39 17.53 -4.91 -3.70
CA GLN A 39 17.46 -3.46 -3.88
C GLN A 39 17.97 -2.68 -2.68
N ILE A 40 18.41 -1.47 -2.96
CA ILE A 40 18.77 -0.47 -1.97
C ILE A 40 17.89 0.76 -2.18
N ASP A 41 17.29 1.23 -1.11
CA ASP A 41 16.63 2.52 -1.03
C ASP A 41 17.55 3.48 -0.26
N HIS A 42 18.22 4.39 -0.96
CA HIS A 42 19.15 5.33 -0.33
C HIS A 42 18.43 6.29 0.61
N GLU A 43 17.15 6.58 0.37
CA GLU A 43 16.36 7.41 1.27
C GLU A 43 16.03 6.66 2.57
N HIS A 44 15.76 5.35 2.49
CA HIS A 44 15.64 4.51 3.68
C HIS A 44 16.92 4.54 4.52
N LEU A 45 18.06 4.34 3.89
CA LEU A 45 19.36 4.38 4.58
C LEU A 45 19.62 5.74 5.22
N ARG A 46 19.22 6.83 4.56
CA ARG A 46 19.35 8.19 5.10
C ARG A 46 18.47 8.42 6.33
N VAL A 47 17.23 7.94 6.30
CA VAL A 47 16.23 8.13 7.36
C VAL A 47 16.49 7.23 8.55
N HIS A 48 16.67 5.94 8.31
CA HIS A 48 16.74 4.92 9.37
C HIS A 48 18.16 4.64 9.85
N LYS A 49 19.18 4.83 9.01
CA LYS A 49 20.60 4.62 9.35
C LYS A 49 20.88 3.22 9.91
N ASP A 50 20.11 2.22 9.47
CA ASP A 50 20.11 0.87 10.02
C ASP A 50 20.89 -0.14 9.17
N GLY A 51 21.51 0.32 8.07
CA GLY A 51 22.27 -0.51 7.14
C GLY A 51 21.44 -1.53 6.38
N SER A 52 20.12 -1.32 6.28
CA SER A 52 19.22 -2.26 5.59
C SER A 52 19.29 -2.13 4.07
N GLY A 53 19.47 -3.26 3.39
CA GLY A 53 19.06 -3.46 2.02
C GLY A 53 17.90 -4.43 1.97
N PHE A 54 17.28 -4.58 0.82
CA PHE A 54 16.04 -5.31 0.71
C PHE A 54 16.13 -6.42 -0.33
N PHE A 55 15.32 -7.47 -0.14
CA PHE A 55 14.94 -8.38 -1.22
C PHE A 55 13.44 -8.27 -1.46
N GLY A 56 12.99 -8.59 -2.68
CA GLY A 56 11.58 -8.51 -3.03
C GLY A 56 11.22 -9.34 -4.25
N PHE A 57 9.98 -9.20 -4.74
CA PHE A 57 9.45 -9.98 -5.85
C PHE A 57 9.76 -11.49 -5.73
N PHE A 58 9.89 -11.95 -4.47
CA PHE A 58 10.26 -13.32 -4.16
C PHE A 58 9.12 -14.28 -4.48
N ASP A 59 9.40 -15.18 -5.40
CA ASP A 59 8.48 -16.23 -5.78
C ASP A 59 9.28 -17.46 -6.23
N THR A 60 8.92 -18.63 -5.74
CA THR A 60 9.65 -19.89 -6.03
C THR A 60 8.70 -21.07 -5.92
N PHE A 61 9.04 -22.18 -6.56
CA PHE A 61 8.43 -23.46 -6.23
C PHE A 61 8.77 -23.85 -4.79
N ASP A 62 8.09 -24.86 -4.25
CA ASP A 62 8.40 -25.41 -2.92
C ASP A 62 9.72 -26.19 -2.99
N ASP A 63 10.81 -25.44 -3.00
CA ASP A 63 12.18 -25.94 -3.19
C ASP A 63 13.17 -25.07 -2.40
N LEU A 64 13.70 -25.64 -1.34
CA LEU A 64 14.61 -24.96 -0.43
C LEU A 64 15.94 -24.58 -1.09
N GLU A 65 16.44 -25.38 -2.02
CA GLU A 65 17.69 -25.09 -2.75
C GLU A 65 17.52 -23.80 -3.60
N VAL A 66 16.39 -23.73 -4.31
CA VAL A 66 16.06 -22.54 -5.12
C VAL A 66 15.90 -21.31 -4.23
N ALA A 67 15.16 -21.42 -3.11
CA ALA A 67 14.98 -20.32 -2.17
C ALA A 67 16.32 -19.83 -1.61
N ARG A 68 17.17 -20.74 -1.14
CA ARG A 68 18.52 -20.43 -0.62
C ARG A 68 19.39 -19.76 -1.67
N THR A 69 19.39 -20.26 -2.89
CA THR A 69 20.22 -19.72 -3.99
C THR A 69 19.79 -18.30 -4.34
N LEU A 70 18.48 -18.03 -4.44
CA LEU A 70 17.96 -16.70 -4.72
C LEU A 70 18.29 -15.72 -3.61
N LEU A 71 18.04 -16.07 -2.34
CA LEU A 71 18.32 -15.22 -1.20
C LEU A 71 19.84 -15.00 -1.00
N ALA A 72 20.67 -16.01 -1.24
CA ALA A 72 22.11 -15.88 -1.21
C ALA A 72 22.63 -14.95 -2.32
N SER A 73 22.03 -15.00 -3.52
CA SER A 73 22.36 -14.10 -4.63
C SER A 73 21.99 -12.65 -4.30
N ALA A 74 20.81 -12.44 -3.71
CA ALA A 74 20.40 -11.12 -3.22
C ALA A 74 21.36 -10.58 -2.14
N ALA A 75 21.72 -11.39 -1.15
CA ALA A 75 22.67 -11.01 -0.11
C ALA A 75 24.08 -10.73 -0.68
N ALA A 76 24.54 -11.51 -1.65
CA ALA A 76 25.82 -11.31 -2.30
C ALA A 76 25.88 -9.98 -3.08
N TRP A 77 24.79 -9.60 -3.72
CA TRP A 77 24.70 -8.31 -4.41
C TRP A 77 24.68 -7.13 -3.43
N LEU A 78 24.01 -7.27 -2.29
CA LEU A 78 23.90 -6.23 -1.26
C LEU A 78 25.22 -6.00 -0.51
N ARG A 79 25.97 -7.07 -0.22
CA ARG A 79 27.17 -7.03 0.66
C ARG A 79 28.21 -5.96 0.27
N PRO A 80 28.63 -5.77 -1.02
CA PRO A 80 29.62 -4.75 -1.39
C PRO A 80 29.08 -3.32 -1.35
N ARG A 81 27.79 -3.13 -1.03
CA ARG A 81 27.07 -1.85 -1.07
C ARG A 81 26.83 -1.25 0.32
N SER A 82 27.70 -1.58 1.29
CA SER A 82 27.62 -1.09 2.67
C SER A 82 26.32 -1.46 3.38
N VAL A 83 25.71 -2.57 2.96
CA VAL A 83 24.51 -3.14 3.60
C VAL A 83 24.96 -4.20 4.61
N SER A 84 24.52 -4.04 5.86
CA SER A 84 24.81 -4.98 6.95
C SER A 84 23.65 -5.93 7.26
N ARG A 85 22.47 -5.64 6.74
CA ARG A 85 21.23 -6.37 7.01
C ARG A 85 20.39 -6.45 5.73
N MET A 86 19.83 -7.62 5.44
CA MET A 86 18.86 -7.82 4.36
C MET A 86 17.47 -8.05 4.95
N MET A 87 16.49 -7.25 4.54
CA MET A 87 15.12 -7.30 5.00
C MET A 87 14.16 -7.50 3.82
N GLY A 88 13.02 -8.13 4.05
CA GLY A 88 12.04 -8.34 2.97
C GLY A 88 11.00 -9.42 3.29
N PRO A 89 10.18 -9.76 2.27
CA PRO A 89 10.22 -9.17 0.94
C PRO A 89 9.58 -7.78 0.87
N PHE A 90 10.16 -6.91 0.04
CA PHE A 90 9.62 -5.61 -0.34
C PHE A 90 9.63 -5.51 -1.87
N SER A 91 8.52 -5.16 -2.48
CA SER A 91 8.47 -4.97 -3.93
C SER A 91 8.98 -3.58 -4.31
N LEU A 92 10.29 -3.39 -4.21
CA LEU A 92 11.17 -2.25 -4.26
C LEU A 92 11.31 -1.53 -2.91
N TYR A 93 10.26 -1.00 -2.31
CA TYR A 93 10.32 -0.25 -1.06
C TYR A 93 9.02 -0.36 -0.23
N ALA A 94 9.01 0.24 0.96
CA ALA A 94 7.95 0.04 1.96
C ALA A 94 6.55 0.53 1.54
N ASN A 95 6.44 1.40 0.54
CA ASN A 95 5.15 1.92 0.05
C ASN A 95 4.49 1.03 -1.02
N GLU A 96 5.12 -0.08 -1.34
CA GLU A 96 4.64 -1.09 -2.28
C GLU A 96 4.16 -2.35 -1.54
N GLU A 97 4.15 -3.51 -2.20
CA GLU A 97 3.83 -4.77 -1.55
C GLU A 97 4.94 -5.20 -0.58
N VAL A 98 4.58 -5.52 0.65
CA VAL A 98 5.51 -5.87 1.73
C VAL A 98 5.06 -7.14 2.43
N GLY A 99 6.03 -7.99 2.76
CA GLY A 99 5.82 -9.16 3.60
C GLY A 99 5.42 -10.42 2.86
N ILE A 100 5.30 -11.49 3.63
CA ILE A 100 4.83 -12.81 3.22
C ILE A 100 3.53 -13.08 3.96
N LEU A 101 2.49 -13.52 3.26
CA LEU A 101 1.25 -13.94 3.89
C LEU A 101 1.51 -15.18 4.76
N VAL A 102 1.08 -15.15 6.00
CA VAL A 102 1.23 -16.26 6.96
C VAL A 102 -0.11 -16.80 7.47
N GLU A 103 -1.15 -15.98 7.40
CA GLU A 103 -2.52 -16.35 7.77
C GLU A 103 -3.51 -15.67 6.81
N GLY A 104 -4.69 -16.27 6.60
CA GLY A 104 -5.74 -15.71 5.74
C GLY A 104 -5.61 -16.06 4.26
N PHE A 105 -4.97 -17.19 3.93
CA PHE A 105 -4.79 -17.67 2.55
C PHE A 105 -6.10 -17.89 1.79
N GLU A 106 -7.19 -18.09 2.51
CA GLU A 106 -8.54 -18.27 1.97
C GLU A 106 -9.18 -16.96 1.48
N TYR A 107 -8.62 -15.81 1.86
CA TYR A 107 -9.13 -14.50 1.45
C TYR A 107 -8.40 -14.01 0.20
N PRO A 108 -9.12 -13.54 -0.83
CA PRO A 108 -8.49 -12.87 -1.97
C PRO A 108 -7.74 -11.61 -1.51
N PRO A 109 -6.54 -11.34 -2.04
CA PRO A 109 -5.79 -10.17 -1.65
C PRO A 109 -6.48 -8.89 -2.13
N MET A 110 -6.37 -7.83 -1.35
CA MET A 110 -6.64 -6.47 -1.81
C MET A 110 -5.49 -5.94 -2.66
N MET A 111 -5.73 -4.86 -3.38
CA MET A 111 -4.70 -4.19 -4.17
C MET A 111 -3.51 -3.79 -3.29
N MET A 112 -2.28 -4.01 -3.77
CA MET A 112 -1.03 -3.75 -3.07
C MET A 112 -0.84 -4.56 -1.77
N MET A 113 -1.48 -5.71 -1.65
CA MET A 113 -1.24 -6.66 -0.58
C MET A 113 -0.55 -7.91 -1.11
N SER A 114 0.41 -8.40 -0.33
CA SER A 114 1.11 -9.64 -0.64
C SER A 114 0.16 -10.83 -0.53
N HIS A 115 0.23 -11.76 -1.49
CA HIS A 115 -0.46 -13.04 -1.41
C HIS A 115 0.50 -14.15 -1.89
N SER A 116 1.31 -14.60 -0.97
CA SER A 116 2.34 -15.62 -1.20
C SER A 116 1.77 -17.03 -1.11
N ARG A 117 2.57 -18.02 -1.53
CA ARG A 117 2.23 -19.44 -1.34
C ARG A 117 2.46 -19.84 0.12
N PRO A 118 1.68 -20.78 0.68
CA PRO A 118 1.78 -21.16 2.09
C PRO A 118 3.17 -21.63 2.54
N TYR A 119 3.95 -22.20 1.64
CA TYR A 119 5.30 -22.71 1.92
C TYR A 119 6.39 -21.63 1.92
N GLN A 120 6.14 -20.42 1.35
CA GLN A 120 7.20 -19.43 1.14
C GLN A 120 7.77 -18.88 2.45
N GLY A 121 6.95 -18.71 3.49
CA GLY A 121 7.43 -18.32 4.81
C GLY A 121 8.43 -19.32 5.40
N ALA A 122 8.05 -20.60 5.38
CA ALA A 122 8.91 -21.69 5.87
C ALA A 122 10.20 -21.81 5.06
N LEU A 123 10.17 -21.58 3.75
CA LEU A 123 11.38 -21.57 2.91
C LEU A 123 12.31 -20.42 3.27
N CYS A 124 11.79 -19.23 3.57
CA CYS A 124 12.60 -18.09 4.00
C CYS A 124 13.28 -18.37 5.34
N GLU A 125 12.57 -18.93 6.32
CA GLU A 125 13.13 -19.30 7.63
C GLU A 125 14.17 -20.42 7.47
N ALA A 126 13.89 -21.46 6.70
CA ALA A 126 14.82 -22.56 6.42
C ALA A 126 16.07 -22.09 5.62
N ALA A 127 15.95 -20.98 4.87
CA ALA A 127 17.08 -20.33 4.21
C ALA A 127 17.91 -19.44 5.15
N GLY A 128 17.53 -19.31 6.43
CA GLY A 128 18.29 -18.58 7.47
C GLY A 128 17.76 -17.17 7.76
N LEU A 129 16.61 -16.78 7.22
CA LEU A 129 15.95 -15.53 7.61
C LEU A 129 15.20 -15.72 8.93
N VAL A 130 15.00 -14.62 9.66
CA VAL A 130 14.22 -14.59 10.90
C VAL A 130 13.08 -13.60 10.75
N LYS A 131 11.95 -13.88 11.40
CA LYS A 131 10.80 -12.98 11.40
C LYS A 131 11.16 -11.64 12.03
N GLU A 132 10.94 -10.58 11.31
CA GLU A 132 11.17 -9.21 11.76
C GLU A 132 9.93 -8.62 12.44
N LYS A 133 8.76 -8.73 11.78
CA LYS A 133 7.54 -8.07 12.24
C LYS A 133 6.30 -8.71 11.64
N ASP A 134 5.19 -8.68 12.39
CA ASP A 134 3.87 -8.96 11.86
C ASP A 134 3.19 -7.67 11.39
N ILE A 135 2.54 -7.74 10.23
CA ILE A 135 1.68 -6.70 9.68
C ILE A 135 0.28 -7.31 9.62
N LEU A 136 -0.67 -6.66 10.29
CA LEU A 136 -2.04 -7.16 10.41
C LEU A 136 -2.95 -6.41 9.44
N ALA A 137 -3.76 -7.14 8.69
CA ALA A 137 -4.89 -6.62 7.95
C ALA A 137 -6.16 -6.81 8.78
N TRP A 138 -6.99 -5.77 8.84
CA TRP A 138 -8.22 -5.77 9.63
C TRP A 138 -9.42 -5.67 8.71
N ARG A 139 -10.34 -6.62 8.85
CA ARG A 139 -11.62 -6.57 8.15
C ARG A 139 -12.67 -5.92 9.02
N PHE A 140 -13.36 -4.91 8.48
CA PHE A 140 -14.48 -4.25 9.09
C PHE A 140 -15.74 -4.43 8.22
N SER A 141 -16.78 -5.03 8.78
CA SER A 141 -18.05 -5.32 8.08
C SER A 141 -19.30 -5.02 8.90
N ASP A 142 -19.13 -4.52 10.14
CA ASP A 142 -20.24 -4.25 11.03
C ASP A 142 -20.86 -2.88 10.72
N PRO A 143 -22.15 -2.79 10.36
CA PRO A 143 -22.81 -1.52 10.17
C PRO A 143 -23.07 -0.78 11.50
N GLU A 144 -23.02 -1.47 12.64
CA GLU A 144 -23.13 -0.87 13.97
C GLU A 144 -21.77 -0.34 14.41
N LEU A 145 -21.54 0.93 14.16
CA LEU A 145 -20.29 1.59 14.53
C LEU A 145 -20.16 1.72 16.06
N PRO A 146 -18.95 1.57 16.63
CA PRO A 146 -18.74 1.69 18.06
C PRO A 146 -19.30 3.02 18.61
N PRO A 147 -20.16 3.01 19.64
CA PRO A 147 -20.84 4.22 20.14
C PRO A 147 -19.87 5.34 20.56
N ARG A 148 -18.68 4.98 21.06
CA ARG A 148 -17.64 5.94 21.40
C ARG A 148 -17.08 6.67 20.17
N ALA A 149 -16.90 5.95 19.08
CA ALA A 149 -16.42 6.54 17.82
C ALA A 149 -17.49 7.42 17.17
N VAL A 150 -18.76 6.99 17.22
CA VAL A 150 -19.88 7.80 16.72
C VAL A 150 -20.01 9.11 17.51
N ARG A 151 -19.92 9.08 18.84
CA ARG A 151 -19.88 10.32 19.65
C ARG A 151 -18.75 11.24 19.27
N ALA A 152 -17.54 10.71 19.05
CA ALA A 152 -16.41 11.52 18.60
C ALA A 152 -16.69 12.18 17.23
N TRP A 153 -17.30 11.46 16.30
CA TRP A 153 -17.71 11.99 15.01
C TRP A 153 -18.77 13.10 15.13
N GLU A 154 -19.77 12.92 15.99
CA GLU A 154 -20.79 13.94 16.27
C GLU A 154 -20.20 15.21 16.87
N GLU A 155 -19.24 15.08 17.79
CA GLU A 155 -18.55 16.24 18.37
C GLU A 155 -17.68 16.95 17.33
N VAL A 156 -16.93 16.23 16.51
CA VAL A 156 -16.10 16.82 15.45
C VAL A 156 -16.99 17.56 14.43
N LYS A 157 -18.15 17.02 14.07
CA LYS A 157 -19.10 17.69 13.16
C LYS A 157 -19.68 19.00 13.70
N LYS A 158 -19.68 19.22 15.00
CA LYS A 158 -20.12 20.49 15.62
C LYS A 158 -19.03 21.55 15.60
N MET A 159 -17.78 21.20 15.27
CA MET A 159 -16.67 22.14 15.20
C MET A 159 -16.73 22.93 13.89
N PRO A 160 -17.01 24.23 13.92
CA PRO A 160 -17.19 25.02 12.70
C PRO A 160 -15.89 25.18 11.90
N GLU A 161 -14.74 25.01 12.55
CA GLU A 161 -13.45 25.07 11.93
C GLU A 161 -13.03 23.76 11.22
N VAL A 162 -13.75 22.64 11.44
CA VAL A 162 -13.42 21.32 10.86
C VAL A 162 -14.33 21.00 9.69
N THR A 163 -13.74 20.68 8.56
CA THR A 163 -14.44 20.18 7.38
C THR A 163 -13.88 18.84 6.91
N LEU A 164 -14.75 17.96 6.40
CA LEU A 164 -14.39 16.68 5.79
C LEU A 164 -14.84 16.72 4.32
N ARG A 165 -13.98 17.26 3.45
CA ARG A 165 -14.30 17.41 2.04
C ARG A 165 -13.79 16.24 1.20
N SER A 166 -14.54 15.87 0.17
CA SER A 166 -14.09 14.90 -0.84
C SER A 166 -12.84 15.39 -1.58
N VAL A 167 -12.02 14.45 -2.06
CA VAL A 167 -10.89 14.74 -2.94
C VAL A 167 -11.42 15.32 -4.26
N ASP A 168 -10.81 16.40 -4.73
CA ASP A 168 -11.19 17.09 -5.96
C ASP A 168 -10.42 16.54 -7.17
N LEU A 169 -11.03 15.60 -7.88
CA LEU A 169 -10.42 14.98 -9.06
C LEU A 169 -10.17 15.95 -10.25
N LYS A 170 -10.72 17.15 -10.20
CA LYS A 170 -10.48 18.19 -11.22
C LYS A 170 -9.18 18.95 -10.97
N HIS A 171 -8.72 18.99 -9.72
CA HIS A 171 -7.51 19.70 -9.30
C HIS A 171 -6.49 18.73 -8.69
N MET A 172 -6.23 17.61 -9.40
CA MET A 172 -5.38 16.51 -8.91
C MET A 172 -3.98 16.93 -8.50
N ASP A 173 -3.37 17.90 -9.17
CA ASP A 173 -2.02 18.38 -8.81
C ASP A 173 -2.03 18.95 -7.37
N ARG A 174 -2.99 19.83 -7.05
CA ARG A 174 -3.16 20.38 -5.70
C ARG A 174 -3.46 19.26 -4.66
N GLU A 175 -4.37 18.36 -4.97
CA GLU A 175 -4.71 17.26 -4.06
C GLU A 175 -3.52 16.35 -3.81
N THR A 176 -2.72 16.08 -4.84
CA THR A 176 -1.50 15.26 -4.74
C THR A 176 -0.48 15.91 -3.80
N ASP A 177 -0.26 17.22 -3.91
CA ASP A 177 0.63 17.96 -3.02
C ASP A 177 0.14 17.92 -1.56
N ILE A 178 -1.17 18.08 -1.35
CA ILE A 178 -1.80 17.97 -0.02
C ILE A 178 -1.61 16.55 0.55
N LEU A 179 -1.90 15.54 -0.23
CA LEU A 179 -1.77 14.13 0.19
C LEU A 179 -0.31 13.80 0.54
N GLN A 180 0.65 14.27 -0.25
CA GLN A 180 2.08 14.10 0.03
C GLN A 180 2.49 14.74 1.35
N GLN A 181 2.08 15.98 1.59
CA GLN A 181 2.38 16.70 2.84
C GLN A 181 1.81 15.97 4.05
N ILE A 182 0.54 15.54 3.99
CA ILE A 182 -0.09 14.79 5.07
C ILE A 182 0.61 13.44 5.27
N TYR A 183 0.92 12.73 4.20
CA TYR A 183 1.61 11.44 4.25
C TYR A 183 2.98 11.59 4.93
N ASN A 184 3.82 12.48 4.46
CA ASN A 184 5.17 12.67 4.98
C ASN A 184 5.19 13.10 6.45
N ASP A 185 4.18 13.85 6.90
CA ASP A 185 4.03 14.24 8.30
C ASP A 185 3.46 13.08 9.17
N ALA A 186 2.32 12.52 8.76
CA ALA A 186 1.55 11.58 9.58
C ALA A 186 2.25 10.25 9.83
N TRP A 187 3.07 9.78 8.89
CA TRP A 187 3.82 8.53 8.98
C TRP A 187 5.27 8.72 9.44
N SER A 188 5.75 9.96 9.60
CA SER A 188 7.09 10.23 10.13
C SER A 188 7.36 9.44 11.42
N GLY A 189 8.51 8.76 11.48
CA GLY A 189 8.91 7.93 12.60
C GLY A 189 8.22 6.55 12.68
N LYS A 190 7.40 6.15 11.71
CA LYS A 190 6.86 4.79 11.62
C LYS A 190 7.92 3.82 11.08
N TRP A 191 7.76 2.53 11.42
CA TRP A 191 8.62 1.47 10.92
C TRP A 191 8.67 1.45 9.39
N ALA A 192 9.87 1.35 8.85
CA ALA A 192 10.18 1.34 7.42
C ALA A 192 9.63 2.54 6.62
N PHE A 193 9.10 3.57 7.29
CA PHE A 193 8.62 4.76 6.60
C PHE A 193 9.74 5.49 5.89
N VAL A 194 9.49 5.87 4.65
CA VAL A 194 10.36 6.72 3.84
C VAL A 194 9.51 7.84 3.25
N PRO A 195 9.96 9.10 3.33
CA PRO A 195 9.23 10.19 2.72
C PRO A 195 8.98 9.94 1.23
N ALA A 196 7.74 10.10 0.81
CA ALA A 196 7.39 9.97 -0.59
C ALA A 196 7.89 11.18 -1.40
N LEU A 197 8.53 10.92 -2.52
CA LEU A 197 8.95 11.96 -3.45
C LEU A 197 7.74 12.48 -4.25
N PRO A 198 7.76 13.76 -4.69
CA PRO A 198 6.66 14.30 -5.51
C PRO A 198 6.31 13.45 -6.72
N ASP A 199 7.31 12.97 -7.45
CA ASP A 199 7.10 12.14 -8.64
C ASP A 199 6.49 10.76 -8.30
N GLU A 200 6.78 10.20 -7.12
CA GLU A 200 6.17 8.94 -6.67
C GLU A 200 4.69 9.11 -6.37
N VAL A 201 4.33 10.21 -5.65
CA VAL A 201 2.94 10.49 -5.33
C VAL A 201 2.15 10.86 -6.58
N LYS A 202 2.74 11.62 -7.49
CA LYS A 202 2.14 11.95 -8.79
C LYS A 202 1.87 10.69 -9.61
N LYS A 203 2.87 9.80 -9.73
CA LYS A 203 2.72 8.52 -10.43
C LYS A 203 1.63 7.67 -9.81
N MET A 204 1.59 7.54 -8.48
CA MET A 204 0.54 6.81 -7.78
C MET A 204 -0.84 7.43 -8.03
N ALA A 205 -0.96 8.75 -8.00
CA ALA A 205 -2.22 9.45 -8.28
C ALA A 205 -2.70 9.21 -9.71
N GLU A 206 -1.79 9.22 -10.69
CA GLU A 206 -2.10 8.88 -12.09
C GLU A 206 -2.60 7.44 -12.23
N ASP A 207 -1.92 6.49 -11.60
CA ASP A 207 -2.28 5.06 -11.64
C ASP A 207 -3.63 4.79 -10.96
N LEU A 208 -3.94 5.50 -9.89
CA LEU A 208 -5.18 5.35 -9.13
C LEU A 208 -6.35 6.17 -9.66
N LYS A 209 -6.12 7.13 -10.55
CA LYS A 209 -7.15 8.08 -11.04
C LYS A 209 -8.42 7.40 -11.55
N LEU A 210 -8.29 6.26 -12.22
CA LEU A 210 -9.44 5.51 -12.73
C LEU A 210 -10.19 4.75 -11.64
N ILE A 211 -9.54 4.45 -10.53
CA ILE A 211 -10.06 3.61 -9.45
C ILE A 211 -10.67 4.47 -8.35
N VAL A 212 -10.05 5.61 -8.04
CA VAL A 212 -10.50 6.51 -6.96
C VAL A 212 -11.97 6.87 -7.12
N ASP A 213 -12.71 6.73 -6.01
CA ASP A 213 -14.07 7.21 -5.83
C ASP A 213 -14.02 8.40 -4.85
N PRO A 214 -14.29 9.64 -5.32
CA PRO A 214 -14.19 10.83 -4.48
C PRO A 214 -15.17 10.85 -3.31
N ASP A 215 -16.24 10.05 -3.36
CA ASP A 215 -17.19 9.99 -2.26
C ASP A 215 -16.65 9.24 -1.04
N ILE A 216 -15.67 8.35 -1.24
CA ILE A 216 -15.02 7.58 -0.17
C ILE A 216 -13.54 7.97 0.03
N ALA A 217 -13.04 8.98 -0.68
CA ALA A 217 -11.72 9.57 -0.50
C ALA A 217 -11.89 11.04 -0.10
N PHE A 218 -11.38 11.42 1.08
CA PHE A 218 -11.60 12.76 1.60
C PHE A 218 -10.43 13.30 2.41
N ILE A 219 -10.38 14.62 2.52
CA ILE A 219 -9.41 15.38 3.30
C ILE A 219 -10.14 16.03 4.47
N ALA A 220 -9.56 15.93 5.65
CA ALA A 220 -9.96 16.71 6.82
C ALA A 220 -9.18 18.02 6.82
N GLU A 221 -9.89 19.13 6.96
CA GLU A 221 -9.31 20.48 7.06
C GLU A 221 -9.70 21.10 8.39
N VAL A 222 -8.79 21.91 8.93
CA VAL A 222 -9.02 22.73 10.13
C VAL A 222 -8.72 24.18 9.79
N ASN A 223 -9.72 25.06 9.86
CA ASN A 223 -9.65 26.45 9.39
C ASN A 223 -9.18 26.57 7.92
N GLY A 224 -9.59 25.62 7.07
CA GLY A 224 -9.19 25.57 5.66
C GLY A 224 -7.80 24.98 5.40
N GLU A 225 -7.04 24.64 6.44
CA GLU A 225 -5.73 24.00 6.31
C GLU A 225 -5.84 22.47 6.34
N PRO A 226 -5.16 21.75 5.44
CA PRO A 226 -5.16 20.29 5.42
C PRO A 226 -4.61 19.70 6.72
N ALA A 227 -5.44 18.95 7.44
CA ALA A 227 -5.13 18.37 8.74
C ALA A 227 -4.98 16.84 8.70
N GLY A 228 -5.70 16.17 7.81
CA GLY A 228 -5.66 14.72 7.68
C GLY A 228 -6.24 14.24 6.35
N MET A 229 -6.04 12.97 6.05
CA MET A 229 -6.59 12.33 4.86
C MET A 229 -7.14 10.94 5.17
N CYS A 230 -8.15 10.54 4.42
CA CYS A 230 -8.69 9.19 4.38
C CYS A 230 -8.90 8.80 2.92
N ILE A 231 -8.16 7.82 2.46
CA ILE A 231 -8.22 7.33 1.07
C ILE A 231 -8.69 5.87 1.12
N MET A 232 -9.96 5.67 0.76
CA MET A 232 -10.53 4.37 0.50
C MET A 232 -10.62 4.13 -1.01
N LEU A 233 -10.34 2.92 -1.43
CA LEU A 233 -10.40 2.50 -2.82
C LEU A 233 -11.39 1.34 -2.98
N PRO A 234 -12.23 1.35 -4.03
CA PRO A 234 -12.98 0.16 -4.43
C PRO A 234 -12.03 -1.03 -4.66
N ASN A 235 -12.45 -2.24 -4.32
CA ASN A 235 -11.62 -3.43 -4.52
C ASN A 235 -11.47 -3.75 -6.01
N LEU A 236 -10.35 -3.33 -6.59
CA LEU A 236 -10.02 -3.60 -7.99
C LEU A 236 -9.93 -5.10 -8.27
N ASN A 237 -9.34 -5.87 -7.37
CA ASN A 237 -9.14 -7.31 -7.58
C ASN A 237 -10.48 -8.05 -7.70
N GLU A 238 -11.49 -7.63 -6.95
CA GLU A 238 -12.85 -8.14 -7.10
C GLU A 238 -13.44 -7.80 -8.47
N ALA A 239 -13.21 -6.58 -8.96
CA ALA A 239 -13.72 -6.15 -10.26
C ALA A 239 -13.09 -6.89 -11.45
N ILE A 240 -11.86 -7.39 -11.31
CA ILE A 240 -11.09 -8.07 -12.38
C ILE A 240 -10.93 -9.59 -12.18
N ALA A 241 -11.48 -10.17 -11.12
CA ALA A 241 -11.21 -11.54 -10.68
C ALA A 241 -11.41 -12.62 -11.77
N ASP A 242 -12.36 -12.43 -12.68
CA ASP A 242 -12.70 -13.38 -13.75
C ASP A 242 -12.13 -13.00 -15.13
N LEU A 243 -11.23 -12.03 -15.19
CA LEU A 243 -10.64 -11.59 -16.45
C LEU A 243 -9.39 -12.37 -16.85
N ASP A 244 -8.87 -13.26 -15.99
CA ASP A 244 -7.67 -14.08 -16.21
C ASP A 244 -6.47 -13.29 -16.79
N GLY A 245 -6.32 -12.01 -16.37
CA GLY A 245 -5.30 -11.12 -16.88
C GLY A 245 -5.56 -10.57 -18.29
N LYS A 246 -6.72 -10.84 -18.90
CA LYS A 246 -7.07 -10.42 -20.26
C LYS A 246 -7.92 -9.15 -20.23
N LEU A 247 -7.28 -8.00 -20.46
CA LEU A 247 -7.99 -6.71 -20.52
C LEU A 247 -8.56 -6.38 -21.91
N LEU A 248 -8.04 -6.95 -22.98
CA LEU A 248 -8.50 -6.74 -24.34
C LEU A 248 -9.24 -7.97 -24.89
N PRO A 249 -10.26 -7.80 -25.76
CA PRO A 249 -10.80 -6.51 -26.22
C PRO A 249 -11.81 -5.87 -25.25
N PHE A 250 -12.50 -6.61 -24.39
CA PHE A 250 -13.62 -6.10 -23.57
C PHE A 250 -13.35 -6.10 -22.06
N GLY A 251 -12.28 -6.72 -21.60
CA GLY A 251 -11.95 -6.85 -20.17
C GLY A 251 -11.79 -5.49 -19.48
N PHE A 252 -11.18 -4.51 -20.16
CA PHE A 252 -11.03 -3.15 -19.64
C PHE A 252 -12.39 -2.47 -19.43
N ALA A 253 -13.26 -2.49 -20.44
CA ALA A 253 -14.59 -1.92 -20.35
C ALA A 253 -15.42 -2.58 -19.23
N LYS A 254 -15.32 -3.93 -19.10
CA LYS A 254 -15.96 -4.69 -18.02
C LYS A 254 -15.44 -4.29 -16.64
N ALA A 255 -14.14 -4.11 -16.49
CA ALA A 255 -13.54 -3.66 -15.24
C ALA A 255 -14.03 -2.25 -14.85
N ILE A 256 -14.02 -1.30 -15.77
CA ILE A 256 -14.52 0.07 -15.53
C ILE A 256 -16.01 0.06 -15.19
N TYR A 257 -16.84 -0.70 -15.92
CA TYR A 257 -18.26 -0.85 -15.59
C TYR A 257 -18.46 -1.37 -14.16
N ARG A 258 -17.71 -2.39 -13.76
CA ARG A 258 -17.79 -2.95 -12.41
C ARG A 258 -17.31 -2.00 -11.31
N LEU A 259 -16.29 -1.19 -11.60
CA LEU A 259 -15.79 -0.21 -10.64
C LEU A 259 -16.71 1.00 -10.48
N LYS A 260 -17.28 1.50 -11.57
CA LYS A 260 -17.99 2.79 -11.60
C LYS A 260 -19.51 2.70 -11.58
N VAL A 261 -20.08 1.57 -12.01
CA VAL A 261 -21.54 1.39 -12.14
C VAL A 261 -22.07 0.30 -11.22
N LYS A 262 -21.50 -0.91 -11.29
CA LYS A 262 -21.96 -2.03 -10.45
C LYS A 262 -21.45 -1.93 -9.02
N HIS A 263 -20.29 -1.35 -8.83
CA HIS A 263 -19.46 -1.29 -7.64
C HIS A 263 -19.05 -2.69 -7.11
N PRO A 264 -17.80 -2.85 -6.66
CA PRO A 264 -17.38 -4.00 -5.84
C PRO A 264 -18.16 -4.04 -4.52
N VAL A 265 -18.19 -5.20 -3.87
CA VAL A 265 -18.81 -5.32 -2.53
C VAL A 265 -17.90 -4.76 -1.43
N SER A 266 -16.63 -4.63 -1.72
CA SER A 266 -15.61 -4.26 -0.73
C SER A 266 -14.74 -3.09 -1.15
N THR A 267 -14.13 -2.48 -0.13
CA THR A 267 -13.17 -1.39 -0.26
C THR A 267 -11.90 -1.68 0.52
N ARG A 268 -10.81 -1.02 0.16
CA ARG A 268 -9.59 -0.96 0.98
C ARG A 268 -9.42 0.45 1.54
N LEU A 269 -9.30 0.56 2.87
CA LEU A 269 -8.81 1.77 3.52
C LEU A 269 -7.29 1.83 3.35
N MET A 270 -6.85 2.39 2.24
CA MET A 270 -5.45 2.42 1.86
C MET A 270 -4.61 3.32 2.76
N MET A 271 -5.13 4.50 3.10
CA MET A 271 -4.45 5.49 3.93
C MET A 271 -5.44 6.22 4.82
N LEU A 272 -5.12 6.34 6.11
CA LEU A 272 -5.75 7.26 7.04
C LEU A 272 -4.68 7.85 7.93
N GLY A 273 -4.49 9.15 7.86
CA GLY A 273 -3.47 9.85 8.63
C GLY A 273 -3.88 11.26 9.01
N ILE A 274 -3.36 11.72 10.13
CA ILE A 274 -3.56 13.08 10.65
C ILE A 274 -2.19 13.68 10.94
N ARG A 275 -1.96 14.91 10.48
CA ARG A 275 -0.72 15.65 10.71
C ARG A 275 -0.46 15.81 12.20
N GLU A 276 0.81 15.74 12.57
CA GLU A 276 1.26 15.77 13.95
C GLU A 276 0.76 17.01 14.71
N ALA A 277 0.76 18.16 14.03
CA ALA A 277 0.29 19.43 14.58
C ALA A 277 -1.15 19.34 15.14
N TYR A 278 -2.03 18.57 14.51
CA TYR A 278 -3.41 18.39 14.96
C TYR A 278 -3.56 17.18 15.88
N ARG A 279 -2.86 16.09 15.59
CA ARG A 279 -2.89 14.85 16.40
C ARG A 279 -2.45 15.07 17.85
N LYS A 280 -1.53 16.00 18.09
CA LYS A 280 -1.04 16.34 19.43
C LYS A 280 -1.95 17.27 20.20
N GLN A 281 -2.92 17.92 19.57
CA GLN A 281 -3.85 18.82 20.24
C GLN A 281 -5.04 18.06 20.81
N ARG A 282 -5.28 18.20 22.13
CA ARG A 282 -6.44 17.56 22.82
C ARG A 282 -7.78 17.91 22.16
N ARG A 283 -7.92 19.13 21.64
CA ARG A 283 -9.12 19.60 20.94
C ARG A 283 -9.50 18.68 19.77
N TYR A 284 -8.51 18.21 19.01
CA TYR A 284 -8.72 17.34 17.83
C TYR A 284 -8.51 15.85 18.12
N GLY A 285 -8.45 15.45 19.39
CA GLY A 285 -8.23 14.04 19.79
C GLY A 285 -9.26 13.05 19.26
N GLY A 286 -10.47 13.53 18.93
CA GLY A 286 -11.53 12.73 18.30
C GLY A 286 -11.46 12.64 16.78
N LEU A 287 -10.60 13.41 16.12
CA LEU A 287 -10.58 13.54 14.65
C LEU A 287 -10.31 12.20 13.94
N SER A 288 -9.38 11.38 14.45
CA SER A 288 -9.11 10.06 13.89
C SER A 288 -10.33 9.14 13.92
N ALA A 289 -11.00 9.05 15.08
CA ALA A 289 -12.23 8.27 15.22
C ALA A 289 -13.35 8.81 14.32
N ALA A 290 -13.47 10.14 14.22
CA ALA A 290 -14.42 10.78 13.33
C ALA A 290 -14.17 10.44 11.86
N MET A 291 -12.92 10.42 11.42
CA MET A 291 -12.57 10.04 10.05
C MET A 291 -12.86 8.57 9.76
N TYR A 292 -12.66 7.65 10.71
CA TYR A 292 -13.07 6.24 10.56
C TYR A 292 -14.59 6.09 10.46
N VAL A 293 -15.36 6.80 11.30
CA VAL A 293 -16.82 6.78 11.23
C VAL A 293 -17.32 7.36 9.91
N GLU A 294 -16.74 8.47 9.47
CA GLU A 294 -17.08 9.10 8.19
C GLU A 294 -16.80 8.17 7.02
N SER A 295 -15.64 7.50 7.01
CA SER A 295 -15.27 6.55 5.95
C SER A 295 -16.24 5.37 5.88
N ALA A 296 -16.61 4.79 7.03
CA ALA A 296 -17.58 3.72 7.10
C ALA A 296 -18.97 4.17 6.63
N ARG A 297 -19.45 5.33 7.08
CA ARG A 297 -20.74 5.89 6.65
C ARG A 297 -20.81 6.13 5.15
N ARG A 298 -19.76 6.76 4.58
CA ARG A 298 -19.67 6.99 3.14
C ARG A 298 -19.63 5.67 2.37
N GLY A 299 -18.85 4.70 2.84
CA GLY A 299 -18.75 3.38 2.23
C GLY A 299 -20.10 2.64 2.24
N PHE A 300 -20.77 2.55 3.38
CA PHE A 300 -22.09 1.90 3.50
C PHE A 300 -23.17 2.63 2.67
N ALA A 301 -23.17 3.95 2.66
CA ALA A 301 -24.08 4.74 1.83
C ALA A 301 -23.93 4.46 0.32
N LYS A 302 -22.73 4.11 -0.11
CA LYS A 302 -22.42 3.68 -1.48
C LYS A 302 -22.73 2.21 -1.77
N GLY A 303 -23.13 1.43 -0.75
CA GLY A 303 -23.48 0.03 -0.87
C GLY A 303 -22.32 -0.95 -0.68
N TYR A 304 -21.12 -0.48 -0.32
CA TYR A 304 -20.04 -1.36 0.10
C TYR A 304 -20.44 -2.11 1.38
N LYS A 305 -20.05 -3.37 1.51
CA LYS A 305 -20.44 -4.25 2.62
C LYS A 305 -19.35 -4.39 3.66
N TRP A 306 -18.10 -4.22 3.26
CA TRP A 306 -16.95 -4.35 4.15
C TRP A 306 -15.73 -3.61 3.60
N ALA A 307 -14.80 -3.34 4.49
CA ALA A 307 -13.52 -2.73 4.19
C ALA A 307 -12.38 -3.50 4.86
N GLU A 308 -11.19 -3.43 4.29
CA GLU A 308 -9.92 -3.87 4.87
C GLU A 308 -8.99 -2.70 5.09
#